data_d8e369732e93cc5fb3fbb42b93065281
#
_entry.id   d8e369732e93cc5fb3fbb42b93065281
#
_cell.length_a   1.000
_cell.length_b   1.000
_cell.length_c   1.000
_cell.angle_alpha   90.00
_cell.angle_beta   90.00
_cell.angle_gamma   90.00
#
_symmetry.space_group_name_H-M   'P 1'
#
loop_
_entity.id
_entity.type
_entity.pdbx_description
1 polymer ?
#
loop_
_entity_poly.entity_id
_entity_poly.type
_entity_poly.pdbx_seq_one_letter_code
_entity_poly.pdbx_strand_id
1 'polypeptide(L)'
;EIPYAGKLSPEQLKGISQTSCGVLSKMGPQIQWVHSYVTNDKIYCIYNAPNEEMVREHAKQGGFPANSVSEVKTIIDPTTAE
;
A
#
# COMPACT_ATOMS: atom_id res chain seq x y z
N GLU A 1 0.09 4.43 4.70
CA GLU A 1 0.69 5.70 4.31
C GLU A 1 2.20 5.60 4.35
N ILE A 2 2.86 5.89 3.24
CA ILE A 2 4.31 5.86 3.11
C ILE A 2 4.80 7.27 2.76
N PRO A 3 5.63 7.91 3.60
CA PRO A 3 6.15 9.23 3.28
C PRO A 3 7.27 9.14 2.26
N TYR A 4 7.27 10.09 1.32
CA TYR A 4 8.37 10.29 0.39
C TYR A 4 8.70 11.76 0.30
N ALA A 5 10.00 12.06 0.28
CA ALA A 5 10.48 13.40 0.03
C ALA A 5 10.81 13.53 -1.46
N GLY A 6 9.96 14.22 -2.20
CA GLY A 6 10.19 14.50 -3.61
C GLY A 6 9.36 13.66 -4.57
N LYS A 7 9.53 13.93 -5.84
CA LYS A 7 8.78 13.26 -6.91
C LYS A 7 9.45 11.96 -7.31
N LEU A 8 8.64 10.94 -7.52
CA LEU A 8 9.10 9.65 -8.02
C LEU A 8 8.89 9.57 -9.53
N SER A 9 9.92 9.08 -10.25
CA SER A 9 9.80 8.82 -11.68
C SER A 9 8.94 7.57 -11.93
N PRO A 10 8.39 7.39 -13.15
CA PRO A 10 7.67 6.16 -13.49
C PRO A 10 8.52 4.90 -13.29
N GLU A 11 9.81 4.95 -13.55
CA GLU A 11 10.72 3.82 -13.35
C GLU A 11 10.90 3.49 -11.88
N GLN A 12 11.00 4.51 -11.02
CA GLN A 12 11.07 4.31 -9.57
C GLN A 12 9.77 3.71 -9.03
N LEU A 13 8.63 4.17 -9.51
CA LEU A 13 7.33 3.61 -9.14
C LEU A 13 7.19 2.16 -9.57
N LYS A 14 7.68 1.82 -10.76
CA LYS A 14 7.71 0.44 -11.25
C LYS A 14 8.57 -0.44 -10.35
N GLY A 15 9.75 0.03 -9.96
CA GLY A 15 10.65 -0.70 -9.06
C GLY A 15 10.03 -0.96 -7.70
N ILE A 16 9.38 0.04 -7.13
CA ILE A 16 8.64 -0.08 -5.86
C ILE A 16 7.53 -1.13 -5.99
N SER A 17 6.77 -1.08 -7.07
CA SER A 17 5.67 -2.02 -7.32
C SER A 17 6.19 -3.45 -7.46
N GLN A 18 7.29 -3.64 -8.16
CA GLN A 18 7.91 -4.96 -8.32
C GLN A 18 8.40 -5.51 -6.99
N THR A 19 8.99 -4.68 -6.13
CA THR A 19 9.41 -5.07 -4.79
C THR A 19 8.21 -5.49 -3.96
N SER A 20 7.14 -4.72 -4.00
CA SER A 20 5.91 -5.02 -3.28
C SER A 20 5.32 -6.36 -3.72
N CYS A 21 5.22 -6.59 -5.02
CA CYS A 21 4.72 -7.86 -5.55
C CYS A 21 5.58 -9.05 -5.15
N GLY A 22 6.91 -8.87 -5.12
CA GLY A 22 7.83 -9.90 -4.68
C GLY A 22 7.62 -10.29 -3.22
N VAL A 23 7.42 -9.31 -2.35
CA VAL A 23 7.13 -9.55 -0.94
C VAL A 23 5.78 -10.25 -0.76
N LEU A 24 4.75 -9.80 -1.49
CA LEU A 24 3.41 -10.40 -1.43
C LEU A 24 3.44 -11.87 -1.84
N SER A 25 4.22 -12.22 -2.85
CA SER A 25 4.40 -13.62 -3.27
C SER A 25 4.95 -14.49 -2.14
N LYS A 26 5.83 -13.95 -1.32
CA LYS A 26 6.42 -14.66 -0.19
C LYS A 26 5.48 -14.75 1.00
N MET A 27 4.65 -13.73 1.22
CA MET A 27 3.73 -13.69 2.36
C MET A 27 2.49 -14.57 2.15
N GLY A 28 2.19 -14.95 0.91
CA GLY A 28 1.08 -15.83 0.59
C GLY A 28 -0.22 -15.10 0.28
N PRO A 29 -1.32 -15.86 0.09
CA PRO A 29 -2.57 -15.31 -0.45
C PRO A 29 -3.43 -14.53 0.55
N GLN A 30 -3.05 -14.48 1.82
CA GLN A 30 -3.85 -13.78 2.84
C GLN A 30 -3.77 -12.26 2.74
N ILE A 31 -2.72 -11.74 2.12
CA ILE A 31 -2.54 -10.31 1.90
C ILE A 31 -2.52 -10.03 0.41
N GLN A 32 -3.27 -9.02 -0.03
CA GLN A 32 -3.35 -8.61 -1.41
C GLN A 32 -3.24 -7.10 -1.50
N TRP A 33 -2.40 -6.63 -2.42
CA TRP A 33 -2.30 -5.22 -2.74
C TRP A 33 -3.34 -4.88 -3.81
N VAL A 34 -4.25 -3.97 -3.47
CA VAL A 34 -5.31 -3.55 -4.37
C VAL A 34 -4.79 -2.48 -5.34
N HIS A 35 -4.39 -1.36 -4.80
CA HIS A 35 -3.76 -0.26 -5.55
C HIS A 35 -3.20 0.77 -4.58
N SER A 36 -2.52 1.77 -5.12
CA SER A 36 -1.98 2.87 -4.33
C SER A 36 -2.27 4.20 -5.00
N TYR A 37 -2.39 5.23 -4.17
CA TYR A 37 -2.49 6.63 -4.62
C TYR A 37 -1.17 7.30 -4.33
N VAL A 38 -0.55 7.86 -5.36
CA VAL A 38 0.76 8.53 -5.25
C VAL A 38 0.55 10.04 -5.31
N THR A 39 0.99 10.72 -4.27
CA THR A 39 0.99 12.18 -4.20
C THR A 39 2.41 12.71 -4.34
N ASN A 40 2.60 14.03 -4.22
CA ASN A 40 3.95 14.61 -4.32
C ASN A 40 4.88 14.22 -3.18
N ASP A 41 4.33 13.85 -2.02
CA ASP A 41 5.10 13.59 -0.81
C ASP A 41 4.79 12.25 -0.15
N LYS A 42 3.74 11.54 -0.57
CA LYS A 42 3.29 10.31 0.09
C LYS A 42 2.76 9.29 -0.90
N ILE A 43 2.67 8.05 -0.43
CA ILE A 43 1.95 6.98 -1.11
C ILE A 43 0.94 6.41 -0.13
N TYR A 44 -0.31 6.35 -0.54
CA TYR A 44 -1.41 5.73 0.21
C TYR A 44 -1.72 4.38 -0.43
N CYS A 45 -1.46 3.29 0.30
CA CYS A 45 -1.62 1.94 -0.22
C CYS A 45 -2.86 1.27 0.37
N ILE A 46 -3.63 0.61 -0.48
CA ILE A 46 -4.83 -0.12 -0.08
C ILE A 46 -4.55 -1.60 -0.21
N TYR A 47 -4.80 -2.34 0.88
CA TYR A 47 -4.58 -3.78 0.96
C TYR A 47 -5.83 -4.49 1.44
N ASN A 48 -6.00 -5.75 1.00
CA ASN A 48 -6.85 -6.72 1.66
C ASN A 48 -5.96 -7.60 2.53
N ALA A 49 -6.18 -7.58 3.83
CA ALA A 49 -5.37 -8.35 4.77
C ALA A 49 -6.21 -8.72 6.01
N PRO A 50 -5.90 -9.82 6.70
CA PRO A 50 -6.67 -10.23 7.87
C PRO A 50 -6.49 -9.32 9.08
N ASN A 51 -5.37 -8.59 9.16
CA ASN A 51 -5.09 -7.70 10.30
C ASN A 51 -4.01 -6.68 9.93
N GLU A 52 -3.84 -5.69 10.80
CA GLU A 52 -2.84 -4.63 10.63
C GLU A 52 -1.41 -5.18 10.63
N GLU A 53 -1.15 -6.21 11.42
CA GLU A 53 0.19 -6.79 11.56
C GLU A 53 0.72 -7.34 10.24
N MET A 54 -0.15 -7.94 9.42
CA MET A 54 0.21 -8.41 8.09
C MET A 54 0.67 -7.27 7.18
N VAL A 55 -0.02 -6.13 7.25
CA VAL A 55 0.34 -4.95 6.45
C VAL A 55 1.67 -4.38 6.91
N ARG A 56 1.90 -4.29 8.21
CA ARG A 56 3.17 -3.81 8.76
C ARG A 56 4.32 -4.76 8.43
N GLU A 57 4.08 -6.06 8.46
CA GLU A 57 5.09 -7.06 8.08
C GLU A 57 5.44 -6.95 6.59
N HIS A 58 4.45 -6.71 5.73
CA HIS A 58 4.69 -6.47 4.31
C HIS A 58 5.61 -5.25 4.12
N ALA A 59 5.32 -4.14 4.80
CA ALA A 59 6.14 -2.95 4.73
C ALA A 59 7.57 -3.20 5.21
N LYS A 60 7.73 -3.94 6.29
CA LYS A 60 9.03 -4.30 6.86
C LYS A 60 9.85 -5.13 5.89
N GLN A 61 9.27 -6.16 5.30
CA GLN A 61 9.95 -7.03 4.35
C GLN A 61 10.34 -6.29 3.07
N GLY A 62 9.51 -5.38 2.62
CA GLY A 62 9.76 -4.56 1.44
C GLY A 62 10.69 -3.37 1.69
N GLY A 63 11.02 -3.09 2.96
CA GLY A 63 11.83 -1.93 3.30
C GLY A 63 11.08 -0.61 3.18
N PHE A 64 9.76 -0.63 3.25
CA PHE A 64 8.95 0.58 3.15
C PHE A 64 8.66 1.15 4.54
N PRO A 65 8.85 2.47 4.75
CA PRO A 65 8.43 3.09 6.00
C PRO A 65 6.91 3.26 6.03
N ALA A 66 6.23 2.56 6.92
CA ALA A 66 4.79 2.68 7.10
C ALA A 66 4.51 3.54 8.34
N ASN A 67 4.18 4.81 8.13
CA ASN A 67 3.92 5.75 9.23
C ASN A 67 2.56 5.54 9.88
N SER A 68 1.57 5.16 9.08
CA SER A 68 0.20 5.05 9.54
C SER A 68 -0.48 3.89 8.83
N VAL A 69 -1.13 3.03 9.61
CA VAL A 69 -1.92 1.92 9.10
C VAL A 69 -3.29 2.01 9.75
N SER A 70 -4.33 2.09 8.94
CA SER A 70 -5.70 2.22 9.43
C SER A 70 -6.61 1.23 8.73
N GLU A 71 -7.56 0.67 9.48
CA GLU A 71 -8.58 -0.20 8.91
C GLU A 71 -9.59 0.63 8.13
N VAL A 72 -9.86 0.24 6.89
CA VAL A 72 -10.92 0.85 6.09
C VAL A 72 -12.23 0.16 6.45
N LYS A 73 -13.18 0.92 6.96
CA LYS A 73 -14.49 0.38 7.36
C LYS A 73 -15.46 0.32 6.21
N THR A 74 -15.44 1.33 5.34
CA THR A 74 -16.32 1.40 4.19
C THR A 74 -15.77 2.40 3.18
N ILE A 75 -16.26 2.29 1.96
CA ILE A 75 -15.93 3.22 0.88
C ILE A 75 -17.24 3.91 0.47
N ILE A 76 -17.20 5.21 0.38
CA ILE A 76 -18.34 5.99 -0.12
C ILE A 76 -17.98 6.63 -1.46
N ASP A 77 -18.96 6.73 -2.32
CA ASP A 77 -18.83 7.33 -3.65
C ASP A 77 -20.19 7.93 -4.04
N PRO A 78 -20.32 8.49 -5.27
CA PRO A 78 -21.59 9.09 -5.67
C PRO A 78 -22.80 8.15 -5.58
N THR A 79 -22.61 6.83 -5.77
CA THR A 79 -23.71 5.88 -5.65
C THR A 79 -24.21 5.74 -4.22
N THR A 80 -23.36 6.01 -3.25
CA THR A 80 -23.73 5.98 -1.82
C THR A 80 -24.80 7.02 -1.50
N ALA A 81 -24.87 8.10 -2.26
CA ALA A 81 -25.83 9.18 -2.08
C ALA A 81 -27.23 8.87 -2.65
N GLU A 82 -27.36 7.79 -3.40
CA GLU A 82 -28.65 7.38 -4.03
C GLU A 82 -29.67 6.77 -3.05
#